data_2d23355650f56714a1c839fecc34a145
#
_entry.id   2d23355650f56714a1c839fecc34a145
#
_cell.length_a   1.000
_cell.length_b   1.000
_cell.length_c   1.000
_cell.angle_alpha   90.00
_cell.angle_beta   90.00
_cell.angle_gamma   90.00
#
_symmetry.space_group_name_H-M   'P 1'
#
loop_
_entity.id
_entity.type
_entity.pdbx_description
1 polymer ?
#
loop_
_entity_poly.entity_id
_entity_poly.type
_entity_poly.pdbx_seq_one_letter_code
_entity_poly.pdbx_strand_id
1 'polypeptide(L)'
;MHTFADSLRQENAMRATRRRIAVVLICVASAFTCEIALAEPLYRFGVPPWQRGQSADDTRRLYEPLLDYLGRATGAKITIVTARSYEDMVHYFADGRVDFGTISPAPYISAQRLNPGVKLLLTELSWDPTHTKRVDSYQGMIVTLRARDDINTVDDLRGKRMGFVSEESTSGFVFPSAYLQSIGIDYKNDFLSYVFLGSHPRATDALVAGSVDAAATWDFNLNQAIPKHGDVFKVIFQTAIPNLMIATHPSLPGTVSEAIKAALLNVDDEVLKGLPTAGYVERPESFYDVIRRIAPKASN
;
A
#
# COMPACT_ATOMS: atom_id res chain seq x y z
N MET A 1 20.56 -46.59 79.41
CA MET A 1 20.43 -47.41 78.25
C MET A 1 19.48 -46.66 77.28
N HIS A 2 19.98 -45.80 76.43
CA HIS A 2 19.18 -45.30 75.31
C HIS A 2 19.23 -46.36 74.22
N THR A 3 18.06 -46.86 73.88
CA THR A 3 17.93 -48.02 73.03
C THR A 3 18.17 -47.68 71.58
N PHE A 4 18.76 -48.60 70.85
CA PHE A 4 18.97 -48.58 69.39
C PHE A 4 17.71 -48.20 68.59
N ALA A 5 16.53 -48.36 69.20
CA ALA A 5 15.25 -47.96 68.62
C ALA A 5 15.04 -46.45 68.50
N ASP A 6 15.62 -45.60 69.35
CA ASP A 6 15.44 -44.13 69.28
C ASP A 6 16.35 -43.52 68.20
N SER A 7 17.51 -44.11 67.95
CA SER A 7 18.40 -43.73 66.87
C SER A 7 17.72 -43.97 65.47
N LEU A 8 17.09 -45.11 65.27
CA LEU A 8 16.37 -45.45 64.03
C LEU A 8 15.15 -44.59 63.82
N ARG A 9 14.45 -44.20 64.91
CA ARG A 9 13.31 -43.24 64.75
C ARG A 9 13.75 -41.85 64.33
N GLN A 10 14.86 -41.33 64.83
CA GLN A 10 15.42 -40.05 64.43
C GLN A 10 15.94 -40.07 63.02
N GLU A 11 16.56 -41.16 62.56
CA GLU A 11 17.09 -41.27 61.19
C GLU A 11 15.95 -41.37 60.18
N ASN A 12 14.86 -42.10 60.49
CA ASN A 12 13.67 -42.17 59.62
C ASN A 12 12.89 -40.85 59.58
N ALA A 13 12.80 -40.12 60.71
CA ALA A 13 12.21 -38.80 60.76
C ALA A 13 12.97 -37.77 59.88
N MET A 14 14.33 -37.81 59.97
CA MET A 14 15.18 -36.92 59.09
C MET A 14 15.09 -37.29 57.60
N ARG A 15 14.98 -38.56 57.26
CA ARG A 15 14.79 -39.02 55.87
C ARG A 15 13.40 -38.63 55.34
N ALA A 16 12.35 -38.67 56.14
CA ALA A 16 11.02 -38.22 55.79
C ALA A 16 10.98 -36.68 55.58
N THR A 17 11.66 -35.91 56.43
CA THR A 17 11.76 -34.45 56.31
C THR A 17 12.54 -34.03 55.07
N ARG A 18 13.68 -34.69 54.79
CA ARG A 18 14.48 -34.44 53.59
C ARG A 18 13.72 -34.78 52.30
N ARG A 19 12.95 -35.86 52.27
CA ARG A 19 12.06 -36.17 51.10
C ARG A 19 10.93 -35.16 50.91
N ARG A 20 10.33 -34.65 52.00
CA ARG A 20 9.31 -33.59 51.91
C ARG A 20 9.87 -32.28 51.42
N ILE A 21 11.07 -31.89 51.86
CA ILE A 21 11.74 -30.68 51.38
C ILE A 21 12.15 -30.82 49.91
N ALA A 22 12.64 -31.99 49.48
CA ALA A 22 13.01 -32.24 48.08
C ALA A 22 11.80 -32.20 47.16
N VAL A 23 10.65 -32.74 47.58
CA VAL A 23 9.38 -32.71 46.80
C VAL A 23 8.82 -31.28 46.70
N VAL A 24 8.89 -30.48 47.77
CA VAL A 24 8.46 -29.08 47.77
C VAL A 24 9.37 -28.21 46.88
N LEU A 25 10.68 -28.46 46.88
CA LEU A 25 11.62 -27.74 46.00
C LEU A 25 11.43 -28.11 44.51
N ILE A 26 11.08 -29.34 44.18
CA ILE A 26 10.80 -29.75 42.81
C ILE A 26 9.45 -29.18 42.35
N CYS A 27 8.42 -29.11 43.22
CA CYS A 27 7.14 -28.50 42.88
C CYS A 27 7.19 -26.96 42.71
N VAL A 28 8.14 -26.28 43.42
CA VAL A 28 8.34 -24.83 43.27
C VAL A 28 9.17 -24.51 42.01
N ALA A 29 10.07 -25.38 41.57
CA ALA A 29 10.84 -25.22 40.35
C ALA A 29 10.00 -25.43 39.06
N SER A 30 8.92 -26.20 39.12
CA SER A 30 8.02 -26.44 37.97
C SER A 30 6.89 -25.40 37.82
N ALA A 31 6.77 -24.44 38.75
CA ALA A 31 5.70 -23.44 38.73
C ALA A 31 6.15 -22.06 38.16
N PHE A 32 7.37 -21.93 37.68
CA PHE A 32 7.90 -20.67 37.12
C PHE A 32 8.42 -20.78 35.68
N THR A 33 7.81 -21.62 34.86
CA THR A 33 7.77 -21.34 33.45
C THR A 33 6.53 -20.44 33.22
N CYS A 34 6.64 -19.20 33.69
CA CYS A 34 5.79 -18.15 33.16
C CYS A 34 6.22 -18.02 31.68
N GLU A 35 5.51 -18.70 30.77
CA GLU A 35 5.50 -18.32 29.37
C GLU A 35 5.02 -16.85 29.37
N ILE A 36 5.98 -15.93 29.31
CA ILE A 36 5.67 -14.58 28.87
C ILE A 36 5.16 -14.80 27.46
N ALA A 37 3.85 -14.89 27.30
CA ALA A 37 3.20 -14.77 26.01
C ALA A 37 3.58 -13.35 25.54
N LEU A 38 4.68 -13.25 24.81
CA LEU A 38 5.01 -12.03 24.10
C LEU A 38 3.84 -11.78 23.19
N ALA A 39 3.19 -10.64 23.38
CA ALA A 39 2.11 -10.24 22.49
C ALA A 39 2.62 -10.32 21.05
N GLU A 40 1.84 -10.97 20.19
CA GLU A 40 2.19 -11.10 18.78
C GLU A 40 2.47 -9.69 18.21
N PRO A 41 3.62 -9.47 17.56
CA PRO A 41 3.91 -8.16 16.97
C PRO A 41 2.80 -7.72 16.04
N LEU A 42 2.44 -6.44 16.07
CA LEU A 42 1.40 -5.85 15.24
C LEU A 42 2.00 -4.83 14.28
N TYR A 43 1.80 -5.03 12.98
CA TYR A 43 2.21 -4.08 11.94
C TYR A 43 1.02 -3.57 11.16
N ARG A 44 1.15 -2.35 10.63
CA ARG A 44 0.12 -1.63 9.90
C ARG A 44 0.49 -1.54 8.43
N PHE A 45 -0.34 -2.14 7.58
CA PHE A 45 -0.21 -2.11 6.13
C PHE A 45 -1.04 -0.96 5.56
N GLY A 46 -0.39 0.01 4.93
CA GLY A 46 -1.03 1.15 4.29
C GLY A 46 -1.54 0.85 2.89
N VAL A 47 -2.74 1.33 2.57
CA VAL A 47 -3.28 1.30 1.20
C VAL A 47 -3.79 2.68 0.77
N PRO A 48 -3.57 3.09 -0.50
CA PRO A 48 -4.02 4.38 -1.00
C PRO A 48 -5.54 4.44 -1.20
N PRO A 49 -6.13 5.65 -1.35
CA PRO A 49 -7.57 5.87 -1.46
C PRO A 49 -8.13 5.64 -2.87
N TRP A 50 -7.43 4.94 -3.74
CA TRP A 50 -7.77 4.82 -5.16
C TRP A 50 -9.08 4.07 -5.44
N GLN A 51 -9.56 3.27 -4.50
CA GLN A 51 -10.86 2.58 -4.58
C GLN A 51 -11.97 3.29 -3.77
N ARG A 52 -11.95 4.61 -3.71
CA ARG A 52 -12.98 5.37 -3.00
C ARG A 52 -14.38 5.08 -3.57
N GLY A 53 -15.24 4.50 -2.76
CA GLY A 53 -16.57 3.99 -3.12
C GLY A 53 -16.79 2.56 -2.65
N GLN A 54 -15.72 1.83 -2.32
CA GLN A 54 -15.78 0.60 -1.54
C GLN A 54 -15.76 0.97 -0.05
N SER A 55 -16.44 0.17 0.76
CA SER A 55 -16.39 0.35 2.21
C SER A 55 -14.98 -0.03 2.74
N ALA A 56 -14.64 0.40 3.95
CA ALA A 56 -13.41 -0.04 4.61
C ALA A 56 -13.38 -1.57 4.76
N ASP A 57 -14.55 -2.20 4.93
CA ASP A 57 -14.68 -3.64 5.02
C ASP A 57 -14.47 -4.34 3.67
N ASP A 58 -14.87 -3.74 2.56
CA ASP A 58 -14.58 -4.29 1.22
C ASP A 58 -13.08 -4.26 0.94
N THR A 59 -12.43 -3.15 1.26
CA THR A 59 -10.97 -3.03 1.13
C THR A 59 -10.27 -4.05 2.03
N ARG A 60 -10.72 -4.24 3.27
CA ARG A 60 -10.16 -5.24 4.17
C ARG A 60 -10.27 -6.65 3.59
N ARG A 61 -11.48 -7.04 3.15
CA ARG A 61 -11.71 -8.38 2.55
C ARG A 61 -10.84 -8.62 1.32
N LEU A 62 -10.62 -7.59 0.51
CA LEU A 62 -9.80 -7.69 -0.69
C LEU A 62 -8.32 -7.97 -0.35
N TYR A 63 -7.80 -7.33 0.70
CA TYR A 63 -6.39 -7.49 1.11
C TYR A 63 -6.16 -8.63 2.10
N GLU A 64 -7.20 -9.17 2.75
CA GLU A 64 -7.09 -10.19 3.78
C GLU A 64 -6.20 -11.38 3.39
N PRO A 65 -6.31 -11.98 2.19
CA PRO A 65 -5.42 -13.09 1.79
C PRO A 65 -3.94 -12.70 1.80
N LEU A 66 -3.61 -11.50 1.34
CA LEU A 66 -2.25 -10.97 1.33
C LEU A 66 -1.74 -10.70 2.75
N LEU A 67 -2.58 -10.09 3.61
CA LEU A 67 -2.21 -9.78 4.98
C LEU A 67 -1.98 -11.04 5.81
N ASP A 68 -2.81 -12.05 5.65
CA ASP A 68 -2.64 -13.36 6.29
C ASP A 68 -1.39 -14.09 5.79
N TYR A 69 -1.12 -14.02 4.49
CA TYR A 69 0.10 -14.57 3.91
C TYR A 69 1.36 -13.93 4.51
N LEU A 70 1.40 -12.59 4.57
CA LEU A 70 2.50 -11.84 5.16
C LEU A 70 2.59 -12.04 6.68
N GLY A 71 1.45 -12.18 7.36
CA GLY A 71 1.40 -12.49 8.79
C GLY A 71 2.10 -13.82 9.10
N ARG A 72 1.82 -14.86 8.33
CA ARG A 72 2.52 -16.15 8.46
C ARG A 72 4.01 -16.04 8.19
N ALA A 73 4.40 -15.26 7.19
CA ALA A 73 5.82 -15.09 6.82
C ALA A 73 6.62 -14.32 7.87
N THR A 74 5.99 -13.40 8.59
CA THR A 74 6.63 -12.52 9.58
C THR A 74 6.46 -12.98 11.02
N GLY A 75 5.54 -13.93 11.29
CA GLY A 75 5.15 -14.29 12.65
C GLY A 75 4.46 -13.14 13.39
N ALA A 76 3.75 -12.26 12.68
CA ALA A 76 3.15 -11.05 13.21
C ALA A 76 1.72 -10.88 12.71
N LYS A 77 0.89 -10.19 13.48
CA LYS A 77 -0.41 -9.73 13.01
C LYS A 77 -0.23 -8.49 12.13
N ILE A 78 -0.87 -8.48 10.96
CA ILE A 78 -0.86 -7.33 10.06
C ILE A 78 -2.27 -6.78 9.93
N THR A 79 -2.43 -5.47 10.13
CA THR A 79 -3.71 -4.78 10.01
C THR A 79 -3.67 -3.77 8.88
N ILE A 80 -4.79 -3.59 8.18
CA ILE A 80 -4.90 -2.63 7.10
C ILE A 80 -5.23 -1.23 7.62
N VAL A 81 -4.58 -0.22 7.04
CA VAL A 81 -4.87 1.20 7.24
C VAL A 81 -5.13 1.84 5.89
N THR A 82 -6.38 2.17 5.60
CA THR A 82 -6.78 2.83 4.35
C THR A 82 -6.65 4.35 4.52
N ALA A 83 -5.87 4.98 3.65
CA ALA A 83 -5.77 6.44 3.60
C ALA A 83 -7.09 7.07 3.12
N ARG A 84 -7.45 8.23 3.69
CA ARG A 84 -8.65 8.98 3.30
C ARG A 84 -8.42 9.83 2.04
N SER A 85 -7.16 10.20 1.81
CA SER A 85 -6.71 10.96 0.64
C SER A 85 -5.27 10.57 0.27
N TYR A 86 -4.77 11.05 -0.87
CA TYR A 86 -3.37 10.88 -1.27
C TYR A 86 -2.44 11.66 -0.33
N GLU A 87 -2.85 12.81 0.16
CA GLU A 87 -2.13 13.63 1.15
C GLU A 87 -2.02 12.89 2.49
N ASP A 88 -3.13 12.29 2.97
CA ASP A 88 -3.08 11.42 4.15
C ASP A 88 -2.06 10.30 3.99
N MET A 89 -1.96 9.69 2.79
CA MET A 89 -1.01 8.60 2.52
C MET A 89 0.44 9.07 2.66
N VAL A 90 0.77 10.26 2.15
CA VAL A 90 2.08 10.90 2.33
C VAL A 90 2.43 10.98 3.81
N HIS A 91 1.53 11.55 4.63
CA HIS A 91 1.72 11.70 6.07
C HIS A 91 1.74 10.36 6.82
N TYR A 92 0.94 9.38 6.40
CA TYR A 92 0.93 8.06 7.06
C TYR A 92 2.28 7.37 6.97
N PHE A 93 2.95 7.47 5.82
CA PHE A 93 4.32 6.96 5.69
C PHE A 93 5.35 7.86 6.37
N ALA A 94 5.25 9.17 6.25
CA ALA A 94 6.22 10.08 6.83
C ALA A 94 6.21 10.06 8.37
N ASP A 95 5.02 9.99 8.99
CA ASP A 95 4.80 10.06 10.44
C ASP A 95 4.79 8.67 11.12
N GLY A 96 4.96 7.58 10.37
CA GLY A 96 4.93 6.22 10.89
C GLY A 96 3.54 5.77 11.39
N ARG A 97 2.46 6.26 10.78
CA ARG A 97 1.10 5.75 11.02
C ARG A 97 0.86 4.41 10.34
N VAL A 98 1.66 4.11 9.32
CA VAL A 98 1.81 2.79 8.70
C VAL A 98 3.26 2.36 8.81
N ASP A 99 3.49 1.07 8.92
CA ASP A 99 4.83 0.51 9.06
C ASP A 99 5.39 0.14 7.67
N PHE A 100 4.51 -0.31 6.78
CA PHE A 100 4.77 -0.57 5.37
C PHE A 100 3.46 -0.60 4.60
N GLY A 101 3.52 -0.67 3.26
CA GLY A 101 2.30 -0.78 2.47
C GLY A 101 2.49 -0.35 1.02
N THR A 102 1.42 -0.44 0.25
CA THR A 102 1.40 0.02 -1.14
C THR A 102 1.22 1.53 -1.21
N ILE A 103 1.99 2.18 -2.05
CA ILE A 103 1.95 3.63 -2.28
C ILE A 103 2.26 3.94 -3.75
N SER A 104 1.61 4.95 -4.30
CA SER A 104 1.89 5.39 -5.67
C SER A 104 3.14 6.30 -5.73
N PRO A 105 3.80 6.41 -6.91
CA PRO A 105 5.11 7.04 -7.00
C PRO A 105 5.20 8.49 -6.52
N ALA A 106 4.25 9.35 -6.84
CA ALA A 106 4.33 10.75 -6.42
C ALA A 106 4.16 10.93 -4.90
N PRO A 107 3.15 10.32 -4.23
CA PRO A 107 3.06 10.30 -2.76
C PRO A 107 4.31 9.71 -2.08
N TYR A 108 4.93 8.67 -2.67
CA TYR A 108 6.18 8.13 -2.16
C TYR A 108 7.30 9.17 -2.14
N ILE A 109 7.49 9.90 -3.25
CA ILE A 109 8.50 10.96 -3.33
C ILE A 109 8.19 12.08 -2.32
N SER A 110 6.91 12.45 -2.16
CA SER A 110 6.49 13.44 -1.16
C SER A 110 6.75 12.95 0.27
N ALA A 111 6.45 11.68 0.58
CA ALA A 111 6.75 11.08 1.88
C ALA A 111 8.26 11.05 2.17
N GLN A 112 9.10 10.70 1.17
CA GLN A 112 10.56 10.75 1.32
C GLN A 112 11.11 12.16 1.57
N ARG A 113 10.47 13.20 1.03
CA ARG A 113 10.87 14.59 1.31
C ARG A 113 10.59 14.99 2.74
N LEU A 114 9.49 14.50 3.33
CA LEU A 114 9.15 14.71 4.75
C LEU A 114 9.97 13.82 5.68
N ASN A 115 10.20 12.58 5.30
CA ASN A 115 10.99 11.62 6.07
C ASN A 115 11.90 10.80 5.12
N PRO A 116 13.19 11.18 4.99
CA PRO A 116 14.16 10.45 4.14
C PRO A 116 14.42 9.00 4.56
N GLY A 117 13.95 8.59 5.73
CA GLY A 117 13.99 7.21 6.20
C GLY A 117 12.95 6.29 5.56
N VAL A 118 11.93 6.83 4.88
CA VAL A 118 10.98 6.05 4.09
C VAL A 118 11.69 5.48 2.87
N LYS A 119 11.60 4.15 2.67
CA LYS A 119 12.38 3.44 1.66
C LYS A 119 11.50 2.58 0.76
N LEU A 120 11.91 2.48 -0.51
CA LEU A 120 11.42 1.48 -1.45
C LEU A 120 11.81 0.08 -0.96
N LEU A 121 10.85 -0.83 -0.88
CA LEU A 121 11.12 -2.24 -0.63
C LEU A 121 11.05 -3.05 -1.94
N LEU A 122 9.92 -2.94 -2.65
CA LEU A 122 9.68 -3.62 -3.93
C LEU A 122 8.79 -2.76 -4.83
N THR A 123 8.93 -2.92 -6.13
CA THR A 123 8.02 -2.37 -7.14
C THR A 123 6.95 -3.40 -7.47
N GLU A 124 5.70 -2.98 -7.56
CA GLU A 124 4.59 -3.82 -8.01
C GLU A 124 4.68 -4.12 -9.50
N LEU A 125 4.17 -5.28 -9.91
CA LEU A 125 3.99 -5.65 -11.29
C LEU A 125 2.52 -5.57 -11.68
N SER A 126 2.23 -5.18 -12.89
CA SER A 126 0.90 -5.25 -13.51
C SER A 126 0.93 -6.24 -14.68
N TRP A 127 -0.23 -6.74 -15.08
CA TRP A 127 -0.35 -7.40 -16.37
C TRP A 127 -0.28 -6.37 -17.50
N ASP A 128 0.44 -6.69 -18.57
CA ASP A 128 0.38 -5.90 -19.79
C ASP A 128 -1.04 -5.94 -20.39
N PRO A 129 -1.41 -5.03 -21.31
CA PRO A 129 -2.77 -4.99 -21.87
C PRO A 129 -3.23 -6.29 -22.55
N THR A 130 -2.28 -7.16 -22.93
CA THR A 130 -2.58 -8.46 -23.53
C THR A 130 -2.67 -9.59 -22.50
N HIS A 131 -2.41 -9.33 -21.24
CA HIS A 131 -2.30 -10.30 -20.14
C HIS A 131 -1.29 -11.44 -20.42
N THR A 132 -0.25 -11.15 -21.21
CA THR A 132 0.77 -12.15 -21.59
C THR A 132 2.03 -12.07 -20.75
N LYS A 133 2.34 -10.91 -20.18
CA LYS A 133 3.53 -10.69 -19.35
C LYS A 133 3.26 -9.69 -18.22
N ARG A 134 4.05 -9.82 -17.16
CA ARG A 134 4.08 -8.87 -16.05
C ARG A 134 5.07 -7.75 -16.39
N VAL A 135 4.65 -6.51 -16.11
CA VAL A 135 5.42 -5.29 -16.36
C VAL A 135 5.48 -4.45 -15.10
N ASP A 136 6.54 -3.67 -14.94
CA ASP A 136 6.78 -2.78 -13.80
C ASP A 136 6.27 -1.34 -14.03
N SER A 137 5.30 -1.22 -14.93
CA SER A 137 4.65 0.04 -15.27
C SER A 137 3.15 -0.17 -15.49
N TYR A 138 2.38 0.89 -15.33
CA TYR A 138 0.96 0.97 -15.66
C TYR A 138 0.72 2.14 -16.62
N GLN A 139 -0.49 2.26 -17.19
CA GLN A 139 -0.81 3.33 -18.13
C GLN A 139 -1.56 4.48 -17.42
N GLY A 140 -0.90 5.64 -17.32
CA GLY A 140 -1.59 6.89 -17.01
C GLY A 140 -2.28 7.43 -18.27
N MET A 141 -3.49 7.97 -18.11
CA MET A 141 -4.35 8.34 -19.24
C MET A 141 -5.07 9.66 -19.02
N ILE A 142 -5.33 10.37 -20.12
CA ILE A 142 -6.39 11.38 -20.19
C ILE A 142 -7.48 10.82 -21.09
N VAL A 143 -8.71 10.82 -20.58
CA VAL A 143 -9.88 10.27 -21.27
C VAL A 143 -10.95 11.32 -21.45
N THR A 144 -11.74 11.18 -22.53
CA THR A 144 -12.97 11.92 -22.79
C THR A 144 -14.09 10.94 -23.18
N LEU A 145 -15.29 11.41 -23.46
CA LEU A 145 -16.36 10.56 -23.99
C LEU A 145 -16.22 10.39 -25.51
N ARG A 146 -16.54 9.19 -26.02
CA ARG A 146 -16.57 8.90 -27.47
C ARG A 146 -17.53 9.83 -28.26
N ALA A 147 -18.61 10.29 -27.60
CA ALA A 147 -19.57 11.21 -28.17
C ALA A 147 -19.05 12.66 -28.31
N ARG A 148 -17.83 12.96 -27.84
CA ARG A 148 -17.19 14.27 -27.95
C ARG A 148 -16.35 14.30 -29.22
N ASP A 149 -16.96 14.71 -30.33
CA ASP A 149 -16.26 14.86 -31.61
C ASP A 149 -15.32 16.05 -31.64
N ASP A 150 -15.50 17.00 -30.70
CA ASP A 150 -14.69 18.20 -30.52
C ASP A 150 -13.47 18.02 -29.64
N ILE A 151 -13.20 16.79 -29.12
CA ILE A 151 -12.02 16.46 -28.31
C ILE A 151 -11.42 15.15 -28.83
N ASN A 152 -10.35 15.24 -29.59
CA ASN A 152 -9.66 14.10 -30.21
C ASN A 152 -8.19 14.01 -29.79
N THR A 153 -7.61 15.12 -29.38
CA THR A 153 -6.23 15.25 -28.94
C THR A 153 -6.17 16.06 -27.64
N VAL A 154 -5.00 16.11 -27.02
CA VAL A 154 -4.80 16.93 -25.81
C VAL A 154 -4.86 18.43 -26.10
N ASP A 155 -4.56 18.88 -27.33
CA ASP A 155 -4.66 20.28 -27.72
C ASP A 155 -6.12 20.78 -27.71
N ASP A 156 -7.08 19.89 -27.95
CA ASP A 156 -8.52 20.19 -27.90
C ASP A 156 -9.02 20.45 -26.48
N LEU A 157 -8.19 20.22 -25.45
CA LEU A 157 -8.52 20.50 -24.05
C LEU A 157 -8.49 21.99 -23.69
N ARG A 158 -7.92 22.84 -24.54
CA ARG A 158 -7.96 24.30 -24.34
C ARG A 158 -9.41 24.79 -24.31
N GLY A 159 -9.75 25.56 -23.29
CA GLY A 159 -11.12 26.03 -23.05
C GLY A 159 -12.10 24.95 -22.60
N LYS A 160 -11.66 23.75 -22.24
CA LYS A 160 -12.51 22.65 -21.70
C LYS A 160 -12.39 22.54 -20.19
N ARG A 161 -13.32 21.79 -19.59
CA ARG A 161 -13.35 21.47 -18.17
C ARG A 161 -12.58 20.17 -17.90
N MET A 162 -11.56 20.23 -17.04
CA MET A 162 -10.70 19.08 -16.75
C MET A 162 -10.92 18.54 -15.34
N GLY A 163 -11.08 17.24 -15.21
CA GLY A 163 -11.12 16.51 -13.96
C GLY A 163 -9.76 15.90 -13.62
N PHE A 164 -9.16 16.33 -12.53
CA PHE A 164 -7.99 15.71 -11.92
C PHE A 164 -8.39 14.91 -10.68
N VAL A 165 -7.49 14.08 -10.16
CA VAL A 165 -7.74 13.27 -8.97
C VAL A 165 -7.36 14.02 -7.69
N SER A 166 -6.09 14.34 -7.52
CA SER A 166 -5.50 15.08 -6.40
C SER A 166 -4.12 15.55 -6.82
N GLU A 167 -3.59 16.61 -6.22
CA GLU A 167 -2.24 17.13 -6.52
C GLU A 167 -1.14 16.09 -6.26
N GLU A 168 -1.36 15.16 -5.35
CA GLU A 168 -0.46 14.05 -5.04
C GLU A 168 -0.69 12.80 -5.90
N SER A 169 -1.73 12.75 -6.74
CA SER A 169 -1.98 11.56 -7.58
C SER A 169 -1.02 11.52 -8.78
N THR A 170 -0.24 10.45 -8.90
CA THR A 170 0.75 10.28 -9.98
C THR A 170 0.12 10.34 -11.36
N SER A 171 -0.85 9.46 -11.67
CA SER A 171 -1.55 9.41 -12.97
C SER A 171 -2.75 10.34 -13.05
N GLY A 172 -3.30 10.73 -11.89
CA GLY A 172 -4.45 11.62 -11.84
C GLY A 172 -4.11 13.10 -11.88
N PHE A 173 -2.83 13.48 -11.76
CA PHE A 173 -2.41 14.88 -11.84
C PHE A 173 -0.93 15.07 -12.20
N VAL A 174 0.02 14.49 -11.43
CA VAL A 174 1.45 14.83 -11.55
C VAL A 174 1.97 14.58 -12.96
N PHE A 175 1.71 13.39 -13.51
CA PHE A 175 2.15 13.03 -14.86
C PHE A 175 1.40 13.79 -15.95
N PRO A 176 0.05 13.81 -15.98
CA PRO A 176 -0.69 14.53 -17.00
C PRO A 176 -0.42 16.05 -16.97
N SER A 177 -0.31 16.70 -15.81
CA SER A 177 0.00 18.13 -15.74
C SER A 177 1.41 18.45 -16.24
N ALA A 178 2.40 17.62 -15.89
CA ALA A 178 3.77 17.77 -16.40
C ALA A 178 3.84 17.57 -17.93
N TYR A 179 3.12 16.59 -18.46
CA TYR A 179 3.02 16.38 -19.90
C TYR A 179 2.37 17.58 -20.60
N LEU A 180 1.20 18.03 -20.12
CA LEU A 180 0.50 19.19 -20.67
C LEU A 180 1.41 20.43 -20.70
N GLN A 181 2.12 20.68 -19.60
CA GLN A 181 3.09 21.78 -19.51
C GLN A 181 4.23 21.64 -20.53
N SER A 182 4.71 20.40 -20.76
CA SER A 182 5.82 20.14 -21.71
C SER A 182 5.44 20.45 -23.17
N ILE A 183 4.15 20.42 -23.49
CA ILE A 183 3.61 20.76 -24.82
C ILE A 183 2.99 22.17 -24.87
N GLY A 184 3.21 22.98 -23.83
CA GLY A 184 2.77 24.38 -23.78
C GLY A 184 1.29 24.57 -23.40
N ILE A 185 0.68 23.60 -22.70
CA ILE A 185 -0.66 23.74 -22.13
C ILE A 185 -0.53 23.95 -20.62
N ASP A 186 -0.87 25.15 -20.16
CA ASP A 186 -0.97 25.47 -18.74
C ASP A 186 -2.42 25.22 -18.26
N TYR A 187 -2.62 24.13 -17.49
CA TYR A 187 -3.95 23.76 -17.01
C TYR A 187 -4.65 24.86 -16.19
N LYS A 188 -3.88 25.82 -15.59
CA LYS A 188 -4.44 26.93 -14.82
C LYS A 188 -5.01 28.05 -15.69
N ASN A 189 -4.44 28.25 -16.88
CA ASN A 189 -4.76 29.37 -17.76
C ASN A 189 -5.45 28.95 -19.06
N ASP A 190 -5.16 27.74 -19.56
CA ASP A 190 -5.67 27.28 -20.86
C ASP A 190 -6.98 26.48 -20.75
N PHE A 191 -7.33 25.95 -19.58
CA PHE A 191 -8.61 25.27 -19.37
C PHE A 191 -9.71 26.26 -18.98
N LEU A 192 -10.96 25.97 -19.37
CA LEU A 192 -12.13 26.72 -18.89
C LEU A 192 -12.23 26.63 -17.36
N SER A 193 -12.00 25.42 -16.85
CA SER A 193 -11.89 25.16 -15.41
C SER A 193 -11.23 23.80 -15.18
N TYR A 194 -10.70 23.60 -13.97
CA TYR A 194 -10.28 22.29 -13.51
C TYR A 194 -10.77 22.03 -12.08
N VAL A 195 -10.92 20.76 -11.72
CA VAL A 195 -11.37 20.33 -10.40
C VAL A 195 -10.65 19.07 -9.95
N PHE A 196 -10.31 19.01 -8.66
CA PHE A 196 -9.81 17.80 -8.01
C PHE A 196 -10.96 16.99 -7.42
N LEU A 197 -11.16 15.78 -7.91
CA LEU A 197 -12.30 14.91 -7.60
C LEU A 197 -12.03 13.91 -6.48
N GLY A 198 -10.76 13.82 -6.03
CA GLY A 198 -10.32 13.07 -4.86
C GLY A 198 -10.13 11.56 -5.10
N SER A 199 -10.63 11.00 -6.22
CA SER A 199 -10.38 9.60 -6.59
C SER A 199 -10.61 9.35 -8.08
N HIS A 200 -9.97 8.31 -8.63
CA HIS A 200 -10.13 7.93 -10.04
C HIS A 200 -11.57 7.55 -10.40
N PRO A 201 -12.32 6.76 -9.62
CA PRO A 201 -13.74 6.50 -9.92
C PRO A 201 -14.58 7.77 -10.02
N ARG A 202 -14.37 8.74 -9.12
CA ARG A 202 -15.09 10.02 -9.19
C ARG A 202 -14.72 10.82 -10.43
N ALA A 203 -13.49 10.74 -10.91
CA ALA A 203 -13.07 11.42 -12.13
C ALA A 203 -13.79 10.85 -13.37
N THR A 204 -13.88 9.53 -13.48
CA THR A 204 -14.64 8.88 -14.56
C THR A 204 -16.16 9.05 -14.40
N ASP A 205 -16.70 9.03 -13.18
CA ASP A 205 -18.12 9.31 -12.92
C ASP A 205 -18.50 10.75 -13.30
N ALA A 206 -17.66 11.74 -12.93
CA ALA A 206 -17.88 13.16 -13.29
C ALA A 206 -17.83 13.39 -14.80
N LEU A 207 -16.96 12.65 -15.51
CA LEU A 207 -16.89 12.68 -16.97
C LEU A 207 -18.20 12.15 -17.60
N VAL A 208 -18.67 10.99 -17.15
CA VAL A 208 -19.92 10.39 -17.64
C VAL A 208 -21.14 11.28 -17.31
N ALA A 209 -21.14 11.93 -16.15
CA ALA A 209 -22.18 12.88 -15.75
C ALA A 209 -22.10 14.22 -16.50
N GLY A 210 -21.10 14.45 -17.36
CA GLY A 210 -20.90 15.71 -18.07
C GLY A 210 -20.48 16.90 -17.20
N SER A 211 -20.02 16.64 -15.96
CA SER A 211 -19.48 17.68 -15.06
C SER A 211 -18.11 18.19 -15.50
N VAL A 212 -17.34 17.34 -16.16
CA VAL A 212 -16.06 17.65 -16.81
C VAL A 212 -16.07 17.13 -18.25
N ASP A 213 -15.20 17.68 -19.11
CA ASP A 213 -15.11 17.32 -20.53
C ASP A 213 -14.02 16.28 -20.79
N ALA A 214 -13.02 16.24 -19.92
CA ALA A 214 -11.96 15.22 -19.89
C ALA A 214 -11.55 14.91 -18.45
N ALA A 215 -10.97 13.75 -18.23
CA ALA A 215 -10.51 13.32 -16.91
C ALA A 215 -9.16 12.60 -16.99
N ALA A 216 -8.28 12.86 -16.00
CA ALA A 216 -7.06 12.10 -15.80
C ALA A 216 -7.34 10.84 -14.98
N THR A 217 -6.83 9.69 -15.45
CA THR A 217 -7.03 8.40 -14.79
C THR A 217 -5.90 7.42 -15.13
N TRP A 218 -6.12 6.13 -14.89
CA TRP A 218 -5.21 5.04 -15.22
C TRP A 218 -5.97 3.81 -15.72
N ASP A 219 -5.27 2.90 -16.35
CA ASP A 219 -5.82 1.72 -17.03
C ASP A 219 -6.68 0.84 -16.11
N PHE A 220 -6.21 0.52 -14.90
CA PHE A 220 -6.97 -0.28 -13.95
C PHE A 220 -8.33 0.35 -13.61
N ASN A 221 -8.39 1.68 -13.36
CA ASN A 221 -9.65 2.35 -13.10
C ASN A 221 -10.54 2.38 -14.36
N LEU A 222 -9.97 2.62 -15.54
CA LEU A 222 -10.72 2.62 -16.77
C LEU A 222 -11.36 1.26 -17.05
N ASN A 223 -10.60 0.17 -16.82
CA ASN A 223 -11.10 -1.20 -16.95
C ASN A 223 -12.23 -1.53 -15.96
N GLN A 224 -12.31 -0.86 -14.82
CA GLN A 224 -13.45 -0.98 -13.89
C GLN A 224 -14.61 -0.05 -14.26
N ALA A 225 -14.34 1.10 -14.86
CA ALA A 225 -15.37 2.05 -15.27
C ALA A 225 -16.17 1.56 -16.49
N ILE A 226 -15.53 0.86 -17.43
CA ILE A 226 -16.19 0.33 -18.64
C ILE A 226 -17.34 -0.63 -18.30
N PRO A 227 -17.22 -1.64 -17.42
CA PRO A 227 -18.36 -2.48 -17.04
C PRO A 227 -19.50 -1.71 -16.37
N LYS A 228 -19.19 -0.62 -15.66
CA LYS A 228 -20.18 0.22 -14.95
C LYS A 228 -20.94 1.16 -15.88
N HIS A 229 -20.26 1.76 -16.86
CA HIS A 229 -20.80 2.86 -17.67
C HIS A 229 -20.94 2.52 -19.16
N GLY A 230 -20.49 1.36 -19.60
CA GLY A 230 -20.33 1.00 -21.00
C GLY A 230 -19.00 1.49 -21.60
N ASP A 231 -18.66 1.05 -22.81
CA ASP A 231 -17.48 1.50 -23.56
C ASP A 231 -17.69 2.90 -24.18
N VAL A 232 -17.93 3.87 -23.30
CA VAL A 232 -18.20 5.28 -23.68
C VAL A 232 -16.95 6.14 -23.68
N PHE A 233 -15.82 5.63 -23.21
CA PHE A 233 -14.59 6.38 -23.04
C PHE A 233 -13.72 6.37 -24.30
N LYS A 234 -13.07 7.50 -24.58
CA LYS A 234 -12.04 7.68 -25.61
C LYS A 234 -10.76 8.14 -24.94
N VAL A 235 -9.67 7.39 -25.11
CA VAL A 235 -8.33 7.77 -24.63
C VAL A 235 -7.75 8.76 -25.64
N ILE A 236 -7.38 9.97 -25.18
CA ILE A 236 -6.74 11.01 -25.99
C ILE A 236 -5.25 11.17 -25.67
N PHE A 237 -4.80 10.61 -24.57
CA PHE A 237 -3.41 10.52 -24.16
C PHE A 237 -3.19 9.31 -23.28
N GLN A 238 -2.07 8.62 -23.47
CA GLN A 238 -1.60 7.60 -22.53
C GLN A 238 -0.06 7.56 -22.46
N THR A 239 0.46 7.16 -21.32
CA THR A 239 1.88 7.00 -21.10
C THR A 239 2.16 5.93 -20.04
N ALA A 240 3.28 5.19 -20.22
CA ALA A 240 3.75 4.27 -19.21
C ALA A 240 4.33 5.05 -18.02
N ILE A 241 3.90 4.69 -16.83
CA ILE A 241 4.34 5.26 -15.55
C ILE A 241 4.94 4.13 -14.71
N PRO A 242 6.09 4.30 -14.03
CA PRO A 242 6.59 3.34 -13.04
C PRO A 242 5.48 2.94 -12.08
N ASN A 243 5.37 1.63 -11.82
CA ASN A 243 4.25 1.09 -11.05
C ASN A 243 4.30 1.52 -9.57
N LEU A 244 3.21 1.25 -8.84
CA LEU A 244 3.16 1.40 -7.40
C LEU A 244 4.27 0.58 -6.74
N MET A 245 4.50 0.82 -5.49
CA MET A 245 5.53 0.13 -4.74
C MET A 245 5.09 -0.23 -3.34
N ILE A 246 5.74 -1.22 -2.77
CA ILE A 246 5.77 -1.42 -1.32
C ILE A 246 6.87 -0.54 -0.77
N ALA A 247 6.49 0.40 0.09
CA ALA A 247 7.42 1.23 0.84
C ALA A 247 7.37 0.87 2.34
N THR A 248 8.44 1.20 3.06
CA THR A 248 8.59 0.95 4.49
C THR A 248 8.90 2.23 5.23
N HIS A 249 8.32 2.38 6.44
CA HIS A 249 8.74 3.39 7.41
C HIS A 249 9.99 2.91 8.15
N PRO A 250 10.91 3.80 8.57
CA PRO A 250 12.16 3.41 9.23
C PRO A 250 11.98 2.73 10.61
N SER A 251 10.79 2.78 11.21
CA SER A 251 10.48 2.04 12.45
C SER A 251 10.26 0.54 12.23
N LEU A 252 10.03 0.09 10.98
CA LEU A 252 9.87 -1.33 10.69
C LEU A 252 11.21 -2.04 10.90
N PRO A 253 11.29 -3.09 11.75
CA PRO A 253 12.53 -3.82 11.96
C PRO A 253 13.07 -4.42 10.66
N GLY A 254 14.39 -4.32 10.44
CA GLY A 254 15.02 -4.82 9.22
C GLY A 254 14.77 -6.31 8.95
N THR A 255 14.74 -7.14 10.00
CA THR A 255 14.41 -8.58 9.87
C THR A 255 12.99 -8.81 9.36
N VAL A 256 12.03 -7.99 9.79
CA VAL A 256 10.63 -8.05 9.32
C VAL A 256 10.54 -7.55 7.90
N SER A 257 11.24 -6.46 7.56
CA SER A 257 11.30 -5.94 6.20
C SER A 257 11.84 -6.98 5.21
N GLU A 258 12.91 -7.69 5.56
CA GLU A 258 13.47 -8.77 4.72
C GLU A 258 12.52 -9.97 4.62
N ALA A 259 11.81 -10.34 5.68
CA ALA A 259 10.81 -11.40 5.64
C ALA A 259 9.63 -11.02 4.71
N ILE A 260 9.14 -9.78 4.79
CA ILE A 260 8.10 -9.25 3.89
C ILE A 260 8.60 -9.28 2.44
N LYS A 261 9.83 -8.81 2.21
CA LYS A 261 10.45 -8.79 0.87
C LYS A 261 10.53 -10.19 0.28
N ALA A 262 11.07 -11.16 1.04
CA ALA A 262 11.18 -12.54 0.60
C ALA A 262 9.82 -13.17 0.32
N ALA A 263 8.80 -12.89 1.15
CA ALA A 263 7.46 -13.38 0.95
C ALA A 263 6.84 -12.81 -0.33
N LEU A 264 6.90 -11.49 -0.54
CA LEU A 264 6.29 -10.82 -1.68
C LEU A 264 6.94 -11.22 -3.03
N LEU A 265 8.25 -11.47 -3.04
CA LEU A 265 8.94 -11.95 -4.25
C LEU A 265 8.51 -13.37 -4.67
N ASN A 266 7.93 -14.15 -3.76
CA ASN A 266 7.48 -15.52 -3.98
C ASN A 266 5.96 -15.70 -3.80
N VAL A 267 5.19 -14.61 -3.80
CA VAL A 267 3.75 -14.67 -3.58
C VAL A 267 3.03 -15.31 -4.78
N ASP A 268 2.08 -16.18 -4.50
CA ASP A 268 1.26 -16.84 -5.51
C ASP A 268 0.15 -15.94 -6.06
N ASP A 269 -0.23 -16.13 -7.32
CA ASP A 269 -1.29 -15.36 -8.00
C ASP A 269 -2.64 -15.46 -7.29
N GLU A 270 -2.96 -16.58 -6.63
CA GLU A 270 -4.22 -16.74 -5.89
C GLU A 270 -4.28 -15.81 -4.68
N VAL A 271 -3.16 -15.53 -4.01
CA VAL A 271 -3.07 -14.56 -2.89
C VAL A 271 -3.32 -13.13 -3.38
N LEU A 272 -2.94 -12.84 -4.64
CA LEU A 272 -3.07 -11.52 -5.25
C LEU A 272 -4.39 -11.29 -6.00
N LYS A 273 -5.25 -12.32 -6.03
CA LYS A 273 -6.48 -12.29 -6.81
C LYS A 273 -7.39 -11.13 -6.44
N GLY A 274 -7.76 -10.32 -7.43
CA GLY A 274 -8.59 -9.12 -7.26
C GLY A 274 -7.82 -7.87 -6.87
N LEU A 275 -6.56 -7.99 -6.43
CA LEU A 275 -5.68 -6.85 -6.23
C LEU A 275 -5.20 -6.27 -7.58
N PRO A 276 -4.83 -4.98 -7.64
CA PRO A 276 -4.33 -4.38 -8.88
C PRO A 276 -2.88 -4.76 -9.21
N THR A 277 -2.26 -5.60 -8.41
CA THR A 277 -0.89 -6.08 -8.61
C THR A 277 -0.88 -7.50 -9.15
N ALA A 278 0.09 -7.80 -10.01
CA ALA A 278 0.37 -9.13 -10.55
C ALA A 278 1.65 -9.75 -9.95
N GLY A 279 2.21 -9.16 -8.91
CA GLY A 279 3.44 -9.60 -8.26
C GLY A 279 4.36 -8.45 -7.92
N TYR A 280 5.60 -8.78 -7.56
CA TYR A 280 6.57 -7.81 -7.08
C TYR A 280 7.95 -8.07 -7.67
N VAL A 281 8.76 -7.02 -7.80
CA VAL A 281 10.13 -7.09 -8.32
C VAL A 281 11.02 -6.06 -7.62
N GLU A 282 12.30 -6.37 -7.49
CA GLU A 282 13.29 -5.38 -7.04
C GLU A 282 13.60 -4.37 -8.14
N ARG A 283 13.57 -3.09 -7.78
CA ARG A 283 14.06 -2.01 -8.64
C ARG A 283 14.91 -1.04 -7.79
N PRO A 284 15.92 -0.43 -8.37
CA PRO A 284 16.69 0.60 -7.68
C PRO A 284 15.83 1.85 -7.47
N GLU A 285 16.14 2.65 -6.46
CA GLU A 285 15.49 3.95 -6.20
C GLU A 285 15.47 4.87 -7.43
N SER A 286 16.51 4.81 -8.26
CA SER A 286 16.61 5.60 -9.49
C SER A 286 15.54 5.25 -10.54
N PHE A 287 14.88 4.12 -10.42
CA PHE A 287 13.73 3.77 -11.27
C PHE A 287 12.61 4.81 -11.20
N TYR A 288 12.49 5.50 -10.06
CA TYR A 288 11.50 6.55 -9.82
C TYR A 288 12.00 7.97 -10.06
N ASP A 289 13.20 8.16 -10.63
CA ASP A 289 13.76 9.49 -10.86
C ASP A 289 12.94 10.32 -11.88
N VAL A 290 12.25 9.66 -12.79
CA VAL A 290 11.29 10.33 -13.68
C VAL A 290 10.23 11.07 -12.88
N ILE A 291 9.73 10.49 -11.81
CA ILE A 291 8.73 11.09 -10.92
C ILE A 291 9.36 12.21 -10.09
N ARG A 292 10.57 12.01 -9.55
CA ARG A 292 11.28 13.05 -8.76
C ARG A 292 11.48 14.34 -9.52
N ARG A 293 11.69 14.25 -10.85
CA ARG A 293 11.87 15.43 -11.71
C ARG A 293 10.59 16.22 -11.94
N ILE A 294 9.44 15.57 -11.97
CA ILE A 294 8.13 16.18 -12.31
C ILE A 294 7.23 16.41 -11.10
N ALA A 295 7.43 15.68 -9.98
CA ALA A 295 6.63 15.85 -8.79
C ALA A 295 6.79 17.28 -8.22
N PRO A 296 5.69 17.94 -7.83
CA PRO A 296 5.74 19.27 -7.26
C PRO A 296 6.77 19.35 -6.13
N LYS A 297 7.59 20.39 -6.11
CA LYS A 297 8.41 20.69 -4.94
C LYS A 297 7.45 21.13 -3.83
N ALA A 298 7.68 20.69 -2.59
CA ALA A 298 6.91 21.17 -1.47
C ALA A 298 6.84 22.70 -1.51
N SER A 299 5.63 23.25 -1.47
CA SER A 299 5.44 24.68 -1.29
C SER A 299 6.01 25.04 0.08
N ASN A 300 7.04 25.89 0.11
CA ASN A 300 7.60 26.44 1.35
C ASN A 300 6.55 27.26 2.08
#